data_cf079141f92d26703adea836e9038ae8
#
_entry.id   cf079141f92d26703adea836e9038ae8
#
_cell.length_a   1.000
_cell.length_b   1.000
_cell.length_c   1.000
_cell.angle_alpha   90.00
_cell.angle_beta   90.00
_cell.angle_gamma   90.00
#
_symmetry.space_group_name_H-M   'P 1'
#
loop_
_entity.id
_entity.type
_entity.pdbx_description
1 polymer ?
#
loop_
_entity_poly.entity_id
_entity_poly.type
_entity_poly.pdbx_seq_one_letter_code
_entity_poly.pdbx_strand_id
1 'polypeptide(L)'
;MRTRSCLIPLTAIAAMTFTAQASAQAMVREQKVISSAGARAMVDACTAWAERNHLTLAMSVLDWAGNLVESHAMEGAAANAIDTALLKAKSALRWRRPTSEMNKIVRTGQNLAPTFMHDFPQPGALPIVVDGEVIGSMGVSSADGEKCAQAAIDVVFKKQGTPPAP
;
A
#
# COMPACT_ATOMS: atom_id res chain seq x y z
N MET A 1 -41.28 32.22 -65.73
CA MET A 1 -40.08 31.36 -65.41
C MET A 1 -39.77 31.53 -63.95
N ARG A 2 -40.02 30.50 -63.15
CA ARG A 2 -39.74 30.49 -61.69
C ARG A 2 -38.54 29.57 -61.45
N THR A 3 -37.44 30.14 -61.05
CA THR A 3 -36.24 29.42 -60.62
C THR A 3 -36.43 28.92 -59.18
N ARG A 4 -36.39 27.62 -58.98
CA ARG A 4 -36.38 27.00 -57.66
C ARG A 4 -34.96 26.86 -57.18
N SER A 5 -34.57 27.59 -56.16
CA SER A 5 -33.33 27.38 -55.41
C SER A 5 -33.45 26.13 -54.54
N CYS A 6 -32.54 25.22 -54.76
CA CYS A 6 -32.39 24.02 -53.97
C CYS A 6 -31.48 24.33 -52.79
N LEU A 7 -32.00 24.39 -51.55
CA LEU A 7 -31.29 24.49 -50.32
C LEU A 7 -30.89 23.07 -49.87
N ILE A 8 -29.61 22.75 -49.86
CA ILE A 8 -29.05 21.52 -49.30
C ILE A 8 -28.77 21.79 -47.82
N PRO A 9 -29.31 20.99 -46.88
CA PRO A 9 -29.01 21.17 -45.46
C PRO A 9 -27.62 20.58 -45.16
N LEU A 10 -26.77 21.43 -44.60
CA LEU A 10 -25.42 21.10 -44.09
C LEU A 10 -25.57 20.66 -42.62
N THR A 11 -25.88 19.37 -42.38
CA THR A 11 -25.90 18.81 -41.03
C THR A 11 -25.42 17.38 -41.08
N ALA A 12 -24.14 17.13 -40.91
CA ALA A 12 -23.57 15.87 -40.41
C ALA A 12 -22.03 15.89 -40.40
N ILE A 13 -21.38 16.61 -39.49
CA ILE A 13 -19.97 16.34 -39.08
C ILE A 13 -19.83 16.80 -37.63
N ALA A 14 -20.21 15.97 -36.69
CA ALA A 14 -19.85 16.15 -35.27
C ALA A 14 -20.06 14.86 -34.46
N ALA A 15 -19.53 13.72 -34.89
CA ALA A 15 -19.71 12.47 -34.13
C ALA A 15 -18.52 11.49 -34.21
N MET A 16 -17.28 11.92 -34.39
CA MET A 16 -16.16 10.96 -34.53
C MET A 16 -14.92 11.22 -33.66
N THR A 17 -14.98 11.99 -32.59
CA THR A 17 -13.79 12.25 -31.77
C THR A 17 -13.81 11.65 -30.37
N PHE A 18 -14.86 10.92 -29.97
CA PHE A 18 -15.00 10.45 -28.57
C PHE A 18 -14.47 9.02 -28.30
N THR A 19 -14.18 8.23 -29.31
CA THR A 19 -13.85 6.80 -29.12
C THR A 19 -12.36 6.50 -28.89
N ALA A 20 -11.47 7.39 -29.31
CA ALA A 20 -10.02 7.16 -29.20
C ALA A 20 -9.47 7.38 -27.77
N GLN A 21 -10.05 8.31 -27.02
CA GLN A 21 -9.59 8.61 -25.65
C GLN A 21 -9.97 7.51 -24.64
N ALA A 22 -11.14 6.90 -24.79
CA ALA A 22 -11.59 5.83 -23.88
C ALA A 22 -10.73 4.55 -24.04
N SER A 23 -10.22 4.26 -25.23
CA SER A 23 -9.36 3.09 -25.47
C SER A 23 -7.95 3.26 -24.92
N ALA A 24 -7.38 4.48 -24.96
CA ALA A 24 -6.06 4.76 -24.40
C ALA A 24 -6.07 4.69 -22.86
N GLN A 25 -7.15 5.12 -22.22
CA GLN A 25 -7.31 5.08 -20.76
C GLN A 25 -7.43 3.65 -20.20
N ALA A 26 -7.93 2.69 -21.01
CA ALA A 26 -7.96 1.28 -20.64
C ALA A 26 -6.59 0.59 -20.64
N MET A 27 -5.59 1.18 -21.30
CA MET A 27 -4.22 0.65 -21.37
C MET A 27 -3.29 1.22 -20.29
N VAL A 28 -3.76 2.21 -19.51
CA VAL A 28 -2.99 2.88 -18.46
C VAL A 28 -3.77 2.79 -17.15
N ARG A 29 -3.07 2.46 -16.09
CA ARG A 29 -3.63 2.42 -14.74
C ARG A 29 -2.93 3.44 -13.85
N GLU A 30 -3.70 4.24 -13.13
CA GLU A 30 -3.19 5.03 -12.01
C GLU A 30 -3.02 4.12 -10.79
N GLN A 31 -1.93 4.32 -10.05
CA GLN A 31 -1.61 3.55 -8.85
C GLN A 31 -1.27 4.51 -7.71
N LYS A 32 -1.99 4.37 -6.60
CA LYS A 32 -1.61 5.07 -5.37
C LYS A 32 -0.34 4.46 -4.79
N VAL A 33 0.56 5.31 -4.34
CA VAL A 33 1.85 4.92 -3.75
C VAL A 33 2.05 5.70 -2.46
N ILE A 34 2.58 5.05 -1.43
CA ILE A 34 2.98 5.78 -0.22
C ILE A 34 4.11 6.75 -0.55
N SER A 35 3.97 8.01 -0.11
CA SER A 35 5.02 9.00 -0.25
C SER A 35 6.12 8.81 0.81
N SER A 36 7.31 9.35 0.56
CA SER A 36 8.40 9.36 1.57
C SER A 36 7.99 10.07 2.85
N ALA A 37 7.19 11.13 2.76
CA ALA A 37 6.65 11.82 3.93
C ALA A 37 5.68 10.92 4.72
N GLY A 38 4.81 10.18 4.04
CA GLY A 38 3.91 9.21 4.65
C GLY A 38 4.68 8.05 5.31
N ALA A 39 5.70 7.52 4.65
CA ALA A 39 6.53 6.45 5.19
C ALA A 39 7.28 6.89 6.46
N ARG A 40 7.85 8.10 6.44
CA ARG A 40 8.51 8.69 7.63
C ARG A 40 7.52 8.89 8.78
N ALA A 41 6.35 9.44 8.51
CA ALA A 41 5.31 9.63 9.52
C ALA A 41 4.86 8.29 10.14
N MET A 42 4.83 7.20 9.36
CA MET A 42 4.54 5.86 9.88
C MET A 42 5.66 5.35 10.80
N VAL A 43 6.92 5.55 10.42
CA VAL A 43 8.07 5.19 11.25
C VAL A 43 8.03 5.96 12.57
N ASP A 44 7.80 7.27 12.54
CA ASP A 44 7.71 8.13 13.73
C ASP A 44 6.55 7.67 14.65
N ALA A 45 5.39 7.37 14.08
CA ALA A 45 4.22 6.91 14.84
C ALA A 45 4.44 5.55 15.49
N CYS A 46 5.08 4.60 14.78
CA CYS A 46 5.43 3.29 15.32
C CYS A 46 6.52 3.40 16.39
N THR A 47 7.53 4.25 16.21
CA THR A 47 8.56 4.53 17.23
C THR A 47 7.91 5.06 18.51
N ALA A 48 7.06 6.06 18.41
CA ALA A 48 6.32 6.59 19.56
C ALA A 48 5.40 5.55 20.24
N TRP A 49 4.82 4.63 19.44
CA TRP A 49 4.05 3.52 19.99
C TRP A 49 4.97 2.54 20.76
N ALA A 50 6.13 2.19 20.19
CA ALA A 50 7.09 1.29 20.79
C ALA A 50 7.63 1.83 22.13
N GLU A 51 7.99 3.11 22.18
CA GLU A 51 8.43 3.81 23.40
C GLU A 51 7.40 3.71 24.51
N ARG A 52 6.12 4.00 24.22
CA ARG A 52 5.02 3.88 25.18
C ARG A 52 4.79 2.46 25.68
N ASN A 53 5.18 1.45 24.92
CA ASN A 53 5.05 0.04 25.27
C ASN A 53 6.36 -0.58 25.78
N HIS A 54 7.41 0.24 26.01
CA HIS A 54 8.74 -0.20 26.47
C HIS A 54 9.36 -1.28 25.56
N LEU A 55 9.19 -1.14 24.25
CA LEU A 55 9.72 -2.05 23.25
C LEU A 55 10.83 -1.37 22.45
N THR A 56 11.87 -2.15 22.13
CA THR A 56 12.93 -1.74 21.21
C THR A 56 12.77 -2.52 19.91
N LEU A 57 12.53 -1.81 18.82
CA LEU A 57 12.12 -2.39 17.55
C LEU A 57 12.96 -1.84 16.40
N ALA A 58 12.90 -2.54 15.26
CA ALA A 58 13.22 -1.97 13.97
C ALA A 58 12.01 -2.10 13.04
N MET A 59 11.88 -1.17 12.11
CA MET A 59 10.77 -1.08 11.18
C MET A 59 11.22 -0.70 9.78
N SER A 60 10.49 -1.20 8.78
CA SER A 60 10.72 -0.91 7.36
C SER A 60 9.38 -0.69 6.66
N VAL A 61 9.32 0.36 5.83
CA VAL A 61 8.15 0.72 5.02
C VAL A 61 8.52 0.57 3.56
N LEU A 62 7.73 -0.22 2.83
CA LEU A 62 7.85 -0.45 1.39
C LEU A 62 6.73 0.28 0.65
N ASP A 63 7.01 0.71 -0.59
CA ASP A 63 5.98 1.13 -1.53
C ASP A 63 5.25 -0.09 -2.13
N TRP A 64 4.24 0.17 -2.97
CA TRP A 64 3.46 -0.89 -3.63
C TRP A 64 4.30 -1.78 -4.56
N ALA A 65 5.42 -1.27 -5.09
CA ALA A 65 6.33 -2.01 -5.97
C ALA A 65 7.38 -2.83 -5.19
N GLY A 66 7.43 -2.66 -3.85
CA GLY A 66 8.35 -3.37 -2.98
C GLY A 66 9.69 -2.66 -2.76
N ASN A 67 9.81 -1.40 -3.19
CA ASN A 67 10.98 -0.60 -2.90
C ASN A 67 10.97 -0.14 -1.44
N LEU A 68 12.13 -0.16 -0.79
CA LEU A 68 12.31 0.40 0.55
C LEU A 68 12.22 1.92 0.48
N VAL A 69 11.23 2.50 1.16
CA VAL A 69 11.01 3.95 1.21
C VAL A 69 11.58 4.56 2.47
N GLU A 70 11.38 3.87 3.63
CA GLU A 70 11.89 4.33 4.92
C GLU A 70 12.22 3.12 5.80
N SER A 71 13.26 3.25 6.63
CA SER A 71 13.66 2.23 7.60
C SER A 71 14.30 2.86 8.83
N HIS A 72 14.02 2.31 10.01
CA HIS A 72 14.57 2.79 11.26
C HIS A 72 14.80 1.64 12.24
N ALA A 73 15.95 1.65 12.90
CA ALA A 73 16.23 0.82 14.05
C ALA A 73 16.34 1.70 15.29
N MET A 74 15.54 1.42 16.30
CA MET A 74 15.66 2.08 17.60
C MET A 74 17.00 1.69 18.24
N GLU A 75 17.54 2.58 19.06
CA GLU A 75 18.76 2.30 19.82
C GLU A 75 18.59 1.03 20.67
N GLY A 76 19.56 0.11 20.59
CA GLY A 76 19.49 -1.19 21.27
C GLY A 76 18.70 -2.27 20.52
N ALA A 77 18.21 -2.02 19.32
CA ALA A 77 17.60 -3.06 18.48
C ALA A 77 18.63 -4.13 18.10
N ALA A 78 18.18 -5.39 17.97
CA ALA A 78 19.04 -6.51 17.59
C ALA A 78 19.70 -6.29 16.21
N ALA A 79 20.89 -6.85 16.01
CA ALA A 79 21.67 -6.65 14.78
C ALA A 79 20.93 -7.04 13.48
N ASN A 80 20.02 -8.02 13.54
CA ASN A 80 19.22 -8.47 12.39
C ASN A 80 17.81 -7.85 12.35
N ALA A 81 17.51 -6.85 13.18
CA ALA A 81 16.15 -6.34 13.34
C ALA A 81 15.65 -5.64 12.07
N ILE A 82 16.48 -4.86 11.38
CA ILE A 82 16.13 -4.22 10.10
C ILE A 82 15.80 -5.28 9.04
N ASP A 83 16.64 -6.30 8.88
CA ASP A 83 16.44 -7.36 7.90
C ASP A 83 15.15 -8.13 8.17
N THR A 84 14.89 -8.43 9.46
CA THR A 84 13.64 -9.07 9.87
C THR A 84 12.42 -8.22 9.55
N ALA A 85 12.45 -6.92 9.82
CA ALA A 85 11.38 -5.98 9.49
C ALA A 85 11.15 -5.93 7.97
N LEU A 86 12.20 -5.82 7.19
CA LEU A 86 12.15 -5.78 5.73
C LEU A 86 11.56 -7.07 5.13
N LEU A 87 11.99 -8.24 5.59
CA LEU A 87 11.48 -9.54 5.14
C LEU A 87 9.98 -9.70 5.44
N LYS A 88 9.54 -9.28 6.63
CA LYS A 88 8.13 -9.28 7.00
C LYS A 88 7.32 -8.32 6.12
N ALA A 89 7.83 -7.10 5.89
CA ALA A 89 7.17 -6.12 5.01
C ALA A 89 6.99 -6.67 3.59
N LYS A 90 8.04 -7.28 3.00
CA LYS A 90 7.97 -7.93 1.68
C LYS A 90 6.90 -9.01 1.63
N SER A 91 6.83 -9.83 2.67
CA SER A 91 5.84 -10.90 2.76
C SER A 91 4.40 -10.35 2.85
N ALA A 92 4.15 -9.36 3.71
CA ALA A 92 2.84 -8.72 3.82
C ALA A 92 2.39 -8.06 2.50
N LEU A 93 3.32 -7.39 1.78
CA LEU A 93 3.06 -6.75 0.49
C LEU A 93 2.68 -7.78 -0.57
N ARG A 94 3.48 -8.84 -0.72
CA ARG A 94 3.28 -9.89 -1.74
C ARG A 94 1.92 -10.58 -1.58
N TRP A 95 1.57 -10.96 -0.36
CA TRP A 95 0.35 -11.71 -0.06
C TRP A 95 -0.84 -10.81 0.26
N ARG A 96 -0.64 -9.49 0.37
CA ARG A 96 -1.67 -8.47 0.67
C ARG A 96 -2.49 -8.81 1.91
N ARG A 97 -1.81 -9.31 2.95
CA ARG A 97 -2.41 -9.72 4.22
C ARG A 97 -1.43 -9.62 5.39
N PRO A 98 -1.93 -9.58 6.63
CA PRO A 98 -1.09 -9.66 7.82
C PRO A 98 -0.17 -10.89 7.81
N THR A 99 1.06 -10.74 8.26
CA THR A 99 1.98 -11.88 8.34
C THR A 99 1.58 -12.90 9.39
N SER A 100 0.80 -12.53 10.41
CA SER A 100 0.18 -13.47 11.36
C SER A 100 -0.79 -14.45 10.70
N GLU A 101 -1.57 -13.98 9.72
CA GLU A 101 -2.44 -14.86 8.92
C GLU A 101 -1.63 -15.83 8.08
N MET A 102 -0.56 -15.35 7.45
CA MET A 102 0.36 -16.21 6.69
C MET A 102 1.01 -17.26 7.58
N ASN A 103 1.45 -16.86 8.77
CA ASN A 103 2.01 -17.77 9.76
C ASN A 103 1.02 -18.90 10.09
N LYS A 104 -0.25 -18.55 10.36
CA LYS A 104 -1.31 -19.54 10.63
C LYS A 104 -1.51 -20.49 9.45
N ILE A 105 -1.60 -19.97 8.22
CA ILE A 105 -1.82 -20.75 7.00
C ILE A 105 -0.68 -21.76 6.78
N VAL A 106 0.57 -21.33 6.97
CA VAL A 106 1.74 -22.20 6.83
C VAL A 106 1.78 -23.24 7.95
N ARG A 107 1.59 -22.83 9.21
CA ARG A 107 1.64 -23.76 10.37
C ARG A 107 0.56 -24.82 10.35
N THR A 108 -0.59 -24.53 9.78
CA THR A 108 -1.69 -25.51 9.63
C THR A 108 -1.54 -26.39 8.38
N GLY A 109 -0.52 -26.16 7.55
CA GLY A 109 -0.33 -26.88 6.30
C GLY A 109 -1.35 -26.53 5.21
N GLN A 110 -2.19 -25.53 5.42
CA GLN A 110 -3.22 -25.11 4.47
C GLN A 110 -2.63 -24.61 3.14
N ASN A 111 -1.51 -23.89 3.23
CA ASN A 111 -0.75 -23.45 2.06
C ASN A 111 0.73 -23.28 2.44
N LEU A 112 1.60 -24.07 1.82
CA LEU A 112 3.05 -24.01 2.04
C LEU A 112 3.80 -23.13 1.01
N ALA A 113 3.10 -22.55 0.03
CA ALA A 113 3.73 -21.73 -1.01
C ALA A 113 4.61 -20.58 -0.45
N PRO A 114 4.25 -19.89 0.66
CA PRO A 114 5.10 -18.85 1.23
C PRO A 114 6.51 -19.36 1.58
N THR A 115 6.65 -20.60 2.05
CA THR A 115 7.96 -21.16 2.42
C THR A 115 8.85 -21.43 1.21
N PHE A 116 8.25 -21.81 0.07
CA PHE A 116 8.97 -22.04 -1.18
C PHE A 116 9.29 -20.75 -1.94
N MET A 117 8.58 -19.66 -1.65
CA MET A 117 8.79 -18.36 -2.28
C MET A 117 9.73 -17.46 -1.49
N HIS A 118 10.47 -18.00 -0.54
CA HIS A 118 11.39 -17.26 0.34
C HIS A 118 10.70 -16.11 1.11
N ASP A 119 9.43 -16.27 1.45
CA ASP A 119 8.72 -15.34 2.31
C ASP A 119 9.07 -15.61 3.78
N PHE A 120 8.86 -14.59 4.60
CA PHE A 120 9.08 -14.67 6.03
C PHE A 120 7.75 -14.56 6.79
N PRO A 121 6.97 -15.67 6.89
CA PRO A 121 5.63 -15.67 7.45
C PRO A 121 5.65 -15.66 8.98
N GLN A 122 6.31 -14.67 9.56
CA GLN A 122 6.34 -14.44 11.00
C GLN A 122 5.54 -13.17 11.33
N PRO A 123 4.69 -13.19 12.40
CA PRO A 123 3.91 -12.01 12.78
C PRO A 123 4.75 -10.75 12.89
N GLY A 124 4.20 -9.61 12.46
CA GLY A 124 4.87 -8.32 12.60
C GLY A 124 4.77 -7.40 11.39
N ALA A 125 4.01 -7.73 10.35
CA ALA A 125 3.83 -6.82 9.21
C ALA A 125 2.40 -6.78 8.70
N LEU A 126 2.02 -5.59 8.20
CA LEU A 126 0.72 -5.32 7.58
C LEU A 126 0.89 -4.71 6.19
N PRO A 127 -0.01 -5.02 5.24
CA PRO A 127 -0.19 -4.19 4.06
C PRO A 127 -0.78 -2.83 4.48
N ILE A 128 -0.39 -1.77 3.79
CA ILE A 128 -0.96 -0.44 3.96
C ILE A 128 -2.04 -0.28 2.90
N VAL A 129 -3.29 -0.18 3.36
CA VAL A 129 -4.47 -0.08 2.47
C VAL A 129 -5.12 1.28 2.63
N VAL A 130 -5.30 2.00 1.53
CA VAL A 130 -5.99 3.29 1.46
C VAL A 130 -7.02 3.25 0.35
N ASP A 131 -8.27 3.55 0.66
CA ASP A 131 -9.40 3.50 -0.28
C ASP A 131 -9.49 2.16 -1.04
N GLY A 132 -9.24 1.04 -0.34
CA GLY A 132 -9.29 -0.30 -0.90
C GLY A 132 -8.06 -0.72 -1.74
N GLU A 133 -7.07 0.16 -1.92
CA GLU A 133 -5.84 -0.12 -2.65
C GLU A 133 -4.66 -0.36 -1.72
N VAL A 134 -3.84 -1.37 -2.02
CA VAL A 134 -2.56 -1.57 -1.33
C VAL A 134 -1.56 -0.58 -1.90
N ILE A 135 -1.13 0.39 -1.09
CA ILE A 135 -0.18 1.43 -1.45
C ILE A 135 1.25 1.13 -0.99
N GLY A 136 1.43 0.08 -0.20
CA GLY A 136 2.70 -0.33 0.38
C GLY A 136 2.51 -1.34 1.50
N SER A 137 3.54 -1.51 2.32
CA SER A 137 3.51 -2.34 3.53
C SER A 137 4.45 -1.81 4.60
N MET A 138 4.16 -2.17 5.85
CA MET A 138 5.04 -1.88 6.97
C MET A 138 5.36 -3.19 7.73
N GLY A 139 6.65 -3.47 7.91
CA GLY A 139 7.15 -4.56 8.72
C GLY A 139 7.87 -4.05 9.95
N VAL A 140 7.75 -4.79 11.03
CA VAL A 140 8.35 -4.50 12.34
C VAL A 140 8.99 -5.77 12.89
N SER A 141 10.15 -5.66 13.51
CA SER A 141 10.97 -6.80 13.93
C SER A 141 10.40 -7.65 15.06
N SER A 142 9.43 -7.12 15.83
CA SER A 142 8.78 -7.81 16.96
C SER A 142 7.61 -8.69 16.55
N ALA A 143 7.21 -9.61 17.43
CA ALA A 143 5.95 -10.36 17.34
C ALA A 143 4.73 -9.45 17.49
N ASP A 144 4.82 -8.37 18.30
CA ASP A 144 3.78 -7.33 18.43
C ASP A 144 3.86 -6.28 17.31
N GLY A 145 4.68 -6.50 16.29
CA GLY A 145 4.91 -5.56 15.20
C GLY A 145 3.66 -5.18 14.43
N GLU A 146 2.67 -6.08 14.29
CA GLU A 146 1.40 -5.74 13.64
C GLU A 146 0.60 -4.69 14.43
N LYS A 147 0.68 -4.68 15.76
CA LYS A 147 0.05 -3.65 16.59
C LYS A 147 0.72 -2.28 16.37
N CYS A 148 2.06 -2.26 16.27
CA CYS A 148 2.82 -1.05 15.96
C CYS A 148 2.47 -0.53 14.57
N ALA A 149 2.49 -1.40 13.55
CA ALA A 149 2.14 -1.05 12.18
C ALA A 149 0.70 -0.54 12.08
N GLN A 150 -0.25 -1.18 12.79
CA GLN A 150 -1.65 -0.73 12.83
C GLN A 150 -1.79 0.65 13.50
N ALA A 151 -1.11 0.86 14.62
CA ALA A 151 -1.09 2.18 15.26
C ALA A 151 -0.53 3.28 14.35
N ALA A 152 0.50 2.96 13.56
CA ALA A 152 1.06 3.88 12.57
C ALA A 152 0.07 4.17 11.43
N ILE A 153 -0.59 3.15 10.89
CA ILE A 153 -1.64 3.29 9.86
C ILE A 153 -2.76 4.19 10.39
N ASP A 154 -3.21 3.96 11.61
CA ASP A 154 -4.30 4.74 12.20
C ASP A 154 -3.93 6.20 12.42
N VAL A 155 -2.69 6.49 12.79
CA VAL A 155 -2.20 7.88 12.97
C VAL A 155 -2.07 8.59 11.63
N VAL A 156 -1.52 7.92 10.61
CA VAL A 156 -1.16 8.58 9.35
C VAL A 156 -2.35 8.67 8.40
N PHE A 157 -3.19 7.62 8.33
CA PHE A 157 -4.23 7.53 7.30
C PHE A 157 -5.67 7.70 7.83
N LYS A 158 -5.98 7.27 9.06
CA LYS A 158 -7.34 7.46 9.61
C LYS A 158 -7.61 8.86 10.15
N LYS A 159 -6.55 9.66 10.44
CA LYS A 159 -6.69 11.07 10.84
C LYS A 159 -6.95 12.03 9.69
N GLN A 160 -6.88 11.61 8.44
CA GLN A 160 -7.40 12.40 7.32
C GLN A 160 -8.92 12.25 7.32
N GLY A 161 -9.54 12.97 8.28
CA GLY A 161 -10.98 13.00 8.44
C GLY A 161 -11.66 13.36 7.14
N THR A 162 -12.81 12.74 6.91
CA THR A 162 -13.82 13.14 5.94
C THR A 162 -13.80 14.65 5.76
N PRO A 163 -13.57 15.17 4.53
CA PRO A 163 -13.80 16.59 4.26
C PRO A 163 -15.21 16.93 4.70
N PRO A 164 -15.46 18.11 5.28
CA PRO A 164 -16.82 18.50 5.57
C PRO A 164 -17.64 18.40 4.28
N ALA A 165 -18.81 17.75 4.37
CA ALA A 165 -19.73 17.66 3.26
C ALA A 165 -20.03 19.07 2.72
N PRO A 166 -20.15 19.24 1.39
CA PRO A 166 -20.40 20.53 0.76
C PRO A 166 -21.74 21.13 1.20
#